data_1102f543dd00708481f91df27a5ce115
#
_entry.id   1102f543dd00708481f91df27a5ce115
#
_cell.length_a   1.000
_cell.length_b   1.000
_cell.length_c   1.000
_cell.angle_alpha   90.00
_cell.angle_beta   90.00
_cell.angle_gamma   90.00
#
_symmetry.space_group_name_H-M   'P 1'
#
loop_
_entity.id
_entity.type
_entity.pdbx_description
1 polymer ?
#
loop_
_entity_poly.entity_id
_entity_poly.type
_entity_poly.pdbx_seq_one_letter_code
_entity_poly.pdbx_strand_id
1 'polypeptide(L)'
;YEAGDKGGQAQAATYDYPLSELPYAKVCIAEDMNEDKTIDWQDAAVAYRDIINVPYGSEDVKDLVNYRIVMNFGSAVTNPYSVTADNIKKVALATDGLPQAVMLKGYGNEGHDSANSEYADISEREGGVDDFRDLLDVAHEYDTEIGIHVNAQEAYPEARSFNDDMIMGPQQGGWGWLDQSRVINKIWDLGTQARYKRFAQLFDRINNTNLLSLDWDKGEYVKDSQGTLASADEIAAAVKKAGADNMDFIYLDVWYQNAWETRRIAEEINSLGWRFSTEFPYEGEYDST
;
A
#
# COMPACT_ATOMS: atom_id res chain seq x y z
N TYR A 1 21.40 -6.70 2.66
CA TYR A 1 22.57 -6.68 1.79
C TYR A 1 22.46 -7.85 0.79
N GLU A 2 22.05 -7.60 -0.40
CA GLU A 2 22.04 -8.63 -1.44
C GLU A 2 23.07 -8.25 -2.51
N ALA A 3 24.00 -9.16 -2.76
CA ALA A 3 24.95 -9.00 -3.86
C ALA A 3 24.22 -9.29 -5.16
N GLY A 4 24.07 -8.30 -6.00
CA GLY A 4 23.59 -8.50 -7.37
C GLY A 4 24.56 -9.37 -8.14
N ASP A 5 24.08 -10.45 -8.69
CA ASP A 5 24.90 -11.39 -9.46
C ASP A 5 25.18 -10.85 -10.87
N LYS A 6 26.15 -9.95 -10.96
CA LYS A 6 26.81 -9.66 -12.24
C LYS A 6 28.27 -10.07 -12.17
N GLY A 7 28.52 -11.33 -12.45
CA GLY A 7 29.88 -11.81 -12.67
C GLY A 7 30.79 -11.82 -11.45
N GLY A 8 30.27 -12.14 -10.28
CA GLY A 8 31.08 -12.45 -9.09
C GLY A 8 31.71 -11.26 -8.38
N GLN A 9 31.33 -10.02 -8.71
CA GLN A 9 31.73 -8.85 -7.94
C GLN A 9 30.49 -8.22 -7.28
N ALA A 10 30.44 -8.28 -5.96
CA ALA A 10 29.44 -7.54 -5.18
C ALA A 10 29.66 -6.04 -5.38
N GLN A 11 28.73 -5.38 -6.06
CA GLN A 11 28.68 -3.92 -6.08
C GLN A 11 27.87 -3.48 -4.86
N ALA A 12 28.54 -2.89 -3.88
CA ALA A 12 27.86 -2.21 -2.80
C ALA A 12 27.37 -0.86 -3.33
N ALA A 13 26.07 -0.73 -3.51
CA ALA A 13 25.45 0.58 -3.69
C ALA A 13 25.20 1.17 -2.30
N THR A 14 25.68 2.38 -2.06
CA THR A 14 25.39 3.12 -0.84
C THR A 14 24.43 4.23 -1.18
N TYR A 15 23.26 4.22 -0.55
CA TYR A 15 22.28 5.28 -0.67
C TYR A 15 22.16 6.00 0.67
N ASP A 16 22.08 7.33 0.62
CA ASP A 16 21.72 8.14 1.78
C ASP A 16 20.20 8.01 2.01
N TYR A 17 19.82 6.97 2.74
CA TYR A 17 18.44 6.75 3.12
C TYR A 17 18.25 7.15 4.59
N PRO A 18 17.47 8.18 4.87
CA PRO A 18 17.20 8.56 6.23
C PRO A 18 16.42 7.45 6.95
N LEU A 19 16.97 6.93 8.01
CA LEU A 19 16.22 6.06 8.90
C LEU A 19 15.14 6.90 9.59
N SER A 20 13.89 6.48 9.50
CA SER A 20 12.79 7.15 10.22
C SER A 20 12.93 7.00 11.72
N GLU A 21 13.47 5.87 12.16
CA GLU A 21 13.69 5.57 13.58
C GLU A 21 15.10 4.99 13.80
N LEU A 22 15.72 5.40 14.89
CA LEU A 22 16.94 4.76 15.37
C LEU A 22 16.57 3.42 16.03
N PRO A 23 17.46 2.41 16.02
CA PRO A 23 17.24 1.18 16.77
C PRO A 23 16.92 1.47 18.24
N TYR A 24 15.84 0.92 18.74
CA TYR A 24 15.42 1.08 20.12
C TYR A 24 14.91 -0.25 20.70
N ALA A 25 14.82 -0.30 22.02
CA ALA A 25 14.16 -1.37 22.74
C ALA A 25 13.25 -0.78 23.81
N LYS A 26 12.05 -1.33 23.93
CA LYS A 26 11.11 -1.03 25.01
C LYS A 26 11.10 -2.22 25.97
N VAL A 27 11.20 -1.96 27.26
CA VAL A 27 11.15 -2.98 28.31
C VAL A 27 10.08 -2.58 29.30
N CYS A 28 9.17 -3.49 29.57
CA CYS A 28 8.16 -3.35 30.61
C CYS A 28 8.42 -4.38 31.70
N ILE A 29 8.33 -3.96 32.97
CA ILE A 29 8.36 -4.86 34.12
C ILE A 29 6.93 -4.96 34.62
N ALA A 30 6.38 -6.15 34.57
CA ALA A 30 5.02 -6.41 35.02
C ALA A 30 4.98 -6.78 36.51
N GLU A 31 3.91 -6.39 37.16
CA GLU A 31 3.48 -6.88 38.44
C GLU A 31 2.38 -7.97 38.25
N ASP A 32 1.69 -8.36 39.27
CA ASP A 32 0.46 -9.17 39.16
C ASP A 32 -0.66 -8.27 38.58
N MET A 33 -0.82 -8.31 37.26
CA MET A 33 -1.74 -7.44 36.54
C MET A 33 -3.17 -7.96 36.51
N ASN A 34 -3.37 -9.24 36.82
CA ASN A 34 -4.68 -9.88 36.80
C ASN A 34 -5.20 -10.21 38.20
N GLU A 35 -4.44 -9.88 39.26
CA GLU A 35 -4.79 -10.05 40.69
C GLU A 35 -5.00 -11.50 41.11
N ASP A 36 -4.38 -12.48 40.43
CA ASP A 36 -4.50 -13.89 40.76
C ASP A 36 -3.45 -14.37 41.78
N LYS A 37 -2.54 -13.47 42.21
CA LYS A 37 -1.43 -13.68 43.16
C LYS A 37 -0.28 -14.51 42.60
N THR A 38 -0.21 -14.62 41.28
CA THR A 38 0.90 -15.28 40.58
C THR A 38 1.42 -14.32 39.52
N ILE A 39 2.70 -14.16 39.41
CA ILE A 39 3.31 -13.36 38.32
C ILE A 39 3.73 -14.32 37.23
N ASP A 40 3.07 -14.25 36.08
CA ASP A 40 3.32 -15.15 34.96
C ASP A 40 3.21 -14.46 33.59
N TRP A 41 3.10 -15.24 32.50
CA TRP A 41 3.02 -14.76 31.16
C TRP A 41 1.76 -13.92 30.88
N GLN A 42 0.68 -14.12 31.61
CA GLN A 42 -0.58 -13.37 31.46
C GLN A 42 -0.37 -11.91 31.88
N ASP A 43 0.35 -11.69 32.98
CA ASP A 43 0.72 -10.34 33.43
C ASP A 43 1.62 -9.64 32.41
N ALA A 44 2.60 -10.37 31.90
CA ALA A 44 3.46 -9.87 30.86
C ALA A 44 2.67 -9.50 29.58
N ALA A 45 1.69 -10.31 29.21
CA ALA A 45 0.83 -10.05 28.05
C ALA A 45 -0.07 -8.81 28.26
N VAL A 46 -0.58 -8.60 29.46
CA VAL A 46 -1.34 -7.39 29.79
C VAL A 46 -0.46 -6.15 29.73
N ALA A 47 0.71 -6.20 30.38
CA ALA A 47 1.67 -5.09 30.39
C ALA A 47 2.24 -4.78 28.98
N TYR A 48 2.38 -5.80 28.12
CA TYR A 48 2.87 -5.64 26.75
C TYR A 48 1.96 -4.76 25.87
N ARG A 49 0.66 -4.71 26.15
CA ARG A 49 -0.30 -3.87 25.43
C ARG A 49 0.07 -2.38 25.45
N ASP A 50 0.75 -1.93 26.50
CA ASP A 50 1.13 -0.53 26.66
C ASP A 50 2.36 -0.14 25.83
N ILE A 51 3.13 -1.12 25.35
CA ILE A 51 4.38 -0.91 24.63
C ILE A 51 4.37 -1.46 23.21
N ILE A 52 3.38 -2.28 22.85
CA ILE A 52 3.22 -2.82 21.50
C ILE A 52 2.94 -1.71 20.49
N ASN A 53 3.40 -1.89 19.29
CA ASN A 53 2.95 -1.03 18.20
C ASN A 53 1.48 -1.33 17.88
N VAL A 54 0.71 -0.27 17.74
CA VAL A 54 -0.70 -0.36 17.31
C VAL A 54 -0.74 0.07 15.84
N PRO A 55 -1.22 -0.77 14.93
CA PRO A 55 -1.31 -0.42 13.51
C PRO A 55 -2.15 0.83 13.28
N TYR A 56 -1.72 1.66 12.35
CA TYR A 56 -2.44 2.88 11.97
C TYR A 56 -3.87 2.55 11.50
N GLY A 57 -4.87 3.22 12.07
CA GLY A 57 -6.28 3.03 11.73
C GLY A 57 -6.88 1.69 12.21
N SER A 58 -6.22 0.97 13.12
CA SER A 58 -6.74 -0.31 13.65
C SER A 58 -8.10 -0.18 14.35
N GLU A 59 -8.43 1.00 14.83
CA GLU A 59 -9.74 1.26 15.44
C GLU A 59 -10.88 1.27 14.41
N ASP A 60 -10.59 1.65 13.18
CA ASP A 60 -11.58 1.79 12.12
C ASP A 60 -12.07 0.43 11.59
N VAL A 61 -11.22 -0.61 11.66
CA VAL A 61 -11.55 -1.93 11.09
C VAL A 61 -12.45 -2.79 11.97
N LYS A 62 -12.57 -2.51 13.26
CA LYS A 62 -13.29 -3.40 14.20
C LYS A 62 -14.81 -3.43 13.96
N ASP A 63 -15.37 -2.42 13.35
CA ASP A 63 -16.79 -2.35 13.02
C ASP A 63 -17.11 -2.83 11.60
N LEU A 64 -16.09 -3.12 10.79
CA LEU A 64 -16.26 -3.66 9.44
C LEU A 64 -16.74 -5.11 9.49
N VAL A 65 -17.93 -5.37 8.97
CA VAL A 65 -18.56 -6.70 9.03
C VAL A 65 -18.67 -7.38 7.67
N ASN A 66 -18.39 -6.67 6.59
CA ASN A 66 -18.47 -7.20 5.24
C ASN A 66 -17.25 -6.77 4.43
N TYR A 67 -16.37 -7.73 4.14
CA TYR A 67 -15.21 -7.53 3.30
C TYR A 67 -15.40 -8.21 1.95
N ARG A 68 -15.26 -7.44 0.86
CA ARG A 68 -15.43 -7.95 -0.50
C ARG A 68 -14.20 -7.66 -1.35
N ILE A 69 -13.88 -8.61 -2.20
CA ILE A 69 -12.86 -8.46 -3.24
C ILE A 69 -13.57 -8.31 -4.58
N VAL A 70 -13.36 -7.18 -5.23
CA VAL A 70 -13.84 -6.92 -6.59
C VAL A 70 -12.66 -7.09 -7.53
N MET A 71 -12.77 -8.02 -8.46
CA MET A 71 -11.66 -8.38 -9.32
C MET A 71 -11.97 -8.09 -10.79
N ASN A 72 -11.01 -7.44 -11.46
CA ASN A 72 -10.94 -7.29 -12.91
C ASN A 72 -9.66 -7.96 -13.42
N PHE A 73 -9.78 -8.73 -14.49
CA PHE A 73 -8.68 -9.49 -15.08
C PHE A 73 -8.39 -9.03 -16.51
N GLY A 74 -7.13 -8.74 -16.80
CA GLY A 74 -6.70 -8.38 -18.14
C GLY A 74 -7.64 -7.35 -18.74
N SER A 75 -7.89 -7.45 -20.02
CA SER A 75 -8.79 -6.53 -20.72
C SER A 75 -10.29 -6.77 -20.47
N ALA A 76 -10.65 -7.77 -19.69
CA ALA A 76 -12.05 -8.09 -19.39
C ALA A 76 -12.52 -7.31 -18.16
N VAL A 77 -13.09 -6.15 -18.39
CA VAL A 77 -13.70 -5.34 -17.34
C VAL A 77 -15.08 -5.90 -17.01
N THR A 78 -15.14 -6.64 -15.91
CA THR A 78 -16.41 -7.23 -15.42
C THR A 78 -17.05 -6.39 -14.33
N ASN A 79 -16.27 -5.54 -13.65
CA ASN A 79 -16.71 -4.71 -12.54
C ASN A 79 -16.21 -3.26 -12.72
N PRO A 80 -16.83 -2.48 -13.63
CA PRO A 80 -16.57 -1.04 -13.68
C PRO A 80 -16.84 -0.36 -12.34
N TYR A 81 -16.22 0.77 -12.08
CA TYR A 81 -16.38 1.51 -10.82
C TYR A 81 -17.85 1.84 -10.52
N SER A 82 -18.61 2.24 -11.52
CA SER A 82 -20.05 2.51 -11.39
C SER A 82 -20.86 1.28 -10.97
N VAL A 83 -20.51 0.09 -11.46
CA VAL A 83 -21.15 -1.18 -11.04
C VAL A 83 -20.76 -1.53 -9.62
N THR A 84 -19.52 -1.28 -9.23
CA THR A 84 -19.04 -1.48 -7.85
C THR A 84 -19.80 -0.55 -6.90
N ALA A 85 -19.97 0.73 -7.24
CA ALA A 85 -20.75 1.69 -6.47
C ALA A 85 -22.20 1.25 -6.29
N ASP A 86 -22.86 0.76 -7.37
CA ASP A 86 -24.21 0.21 -7.28
C ASP A 86 -24.31 -1.03 -6.39
N ASN A 87 -23.28 -1.87 -6.40
CA ASN A 87 -23.26 -3.06 -5.54
C ASN A 87 -23.04 -2.68 -4.06
N ILE A 88 -22.27 -1.64 -3.76
CA ILE A 88 -22.15 -1.07 -2.41
C ILE A 88 -23.52 -0.67 -1.88
N LYS A 89 -24.28 0.12 -2.66
CA LYS A 89 -25.66 0.54 -2.31
C LYS A 89 -26.57 -0.64 -2.05
N LYS A 90 -26.53 -1.67 -2.91
CA LYS A 90 -27.35 -2.88 -2.77
C LYS A 90 -27.00 -3.64 -1.48
N VAL A 91 -25.72 -3.76 -1.15
CA VAL A 91 -25.30 -4.45 0.08
C VAL A 91 -25.71 -3.64 1.31
N ALA A 92 -25.48 -2.33 1.32
CA ALA A 92 -25.91 -1.46 2.40
C ALA A 92 -27.43 -1.58 2.65
N LEU A 93 -28.23 -1.52 1.60
CA LEU A 93 -29.70 -1.70 1.70
C LEU A 93 -30.11 -3.10 2.18
N ALA A 94 -29.36 -4.13 1.80
CA ALA A 94 -29.67 -5.51 2.19
C ALA A 94 -29.24 -5.84 3.63
N THR A 95 -28.35 -5.05 4.21
CA THR A 95 -27.77 -5.27 5.55
C THR A 95 -28.17 -4.20 6.57
N ASP A 96 -29.14 -3.37 6.25
CA ASP A 96 -29.53 -2.21 7.07
C ASP A 96 -28.36 -1.27 7.41
N GLY A 97 -27.43 -1.08 6.45
CA GLY A 97 -26.32 -0.15 6.56
C GLY A 97 -25.12 -0.66 7.36
N LEU A 98 -24.90 -1.97 7.43
CA LEU A 98 -23.70 -2.48 8.09
C LEU A 98 -22.42 -2.04 7.35
N PRO A 99 -21.38 -1.59 8.08
CA PRO A 99 -20.11 -1.14 7.50
C PRO A 99 -19.44 -2.18 6.62
N GLN A 100 -18.86 -1.74 5.52
CA GLN A 100 -18.25 -2.58 4.50
C GLN A 100 -16.82 -2.17 4.23
N ALA A 101 -16.01 -3.11 3.74
CA ALA A 101 -14.75 -2.83 3.06
C ALA A 101 -14.73 -3.50 1.69
N VAL A 102 -14.29 -2.79 0.68
CA VAL A 102 -14.18 -3.28 -0.69
C VAL A 102 -12.77 -3.09 -1.21
N MET A 103 -12.10 -4.20 -1.47
CA MET A 103 -10.78 -4.21 -2.10
C MET A 103 -10.93 -4.34 -3.61
N LEU A 104 -10.37 -3.40 -4.36
CA LEU A 104 -10.33 -3.43 -5.81
C LEU A 104 -9.07 -4.15 -6.28
N LYS A 105 -9.20 -5.40 -6.67
CA LYS A 105 -8.12 -6.19 -7.25
C LYS A 105 -8.15 -6.05 -8.77
N GLY A 106 -7.17 -5.34 -9.31
CA GLY A 106 -7.13 -4.97 -10.72
C GLY A 106 -7.80 -3.63 -11.03
N TYR A 107 -7.66 -2.66 -10.13
CA TYR A 107 -8.19 -1.30 -10.25
C TYR A 107 -7.50 -0.46 -11.33
N GLY A 108 -6.33 -0.85 -11.75
CA GLY A 108 -5.47 -0.07 -12.63
C GLY A 108 -5.02 -0.85 -13.86
N ASN A 109 -4.44 -0.12 -14.80
CA ASN A 109 -3.87 -0.66 -16.03
C ASN A 109 -4.87 -1.52 -16.82
N GLU A 110 -4.48 -2.75 -17.19
CA GLU A 110 -5.34 -3.73 -17.86
C GLU A 110 -6.04 -4.70 -16.87
N GLY A 111 -5.97 -4.43 -15.57
CA GLY A 111 -6.53 -5.28 -14.52
C GLY A 111 -5.48 -5.95 -13.65
N HIS A 112 -5.89 -7.00 -12.91
CA HIS A 112 -5.02 -7.71 -11.99
C HIS A 112 -3.78 -8.31 -12.69
N ASP A 113 -2.62 -8.12 -12.07
CA ASP A 113 -1.30 -8.56 -12.54
C ASP A 113 -0.90 -8.02 -13.93
N SER A 114 -1.29 -6.79 -14.24
CA SER A 114 -0.85 -6.08 -15.44
C SER A 114 -0.12 -4.80 -15.08
N ALA A 115 0.97 -4.49 -15.78
CA ALA A 115 1.79 -3.29 -15.62
C ALA A 115 2.04 -2.90 -14.16
N ASN A 116 2.23 -3.91 -13.30
CA ASN A 116 2.47 -3.71 -11.89
C ASN A 116 3.66 -2.77 -11.68
N SER A 117 3.81 -2.03 -10.70
CA SER A 117 4.61 -0.84 -10.47
C SER A 117 4.03 0.48 -11.02
N GLU A 118 2.99 0.44 -11.83
CA GLU A 118 2.28 1.63 -12.32
C GLU A 118 1.04 1.92 -11.46
N TYR A 119 1.24 2.25 -10.17
CA TYR A 119 0.12 2.38 -9.22
C TYR A 119 -0.86 3.49 -9.55
N ALA A 120 -0.43 4.55 -10.20
CA ALA A 120 -1.25 5.71 -10.53
C ALA A 120 -2.03 5.58 -11.85
N ASP A 121 -1.85 4.49 -12.59
CA ASP A 121 -2.60 4.26 -13.84
C ASP A 121 -3.96 3.63 -13.55
N ILE A 122 -4.90 4.46 -13.08
CA ILE A 122 -6.27 4.06 -12.80
C ILE A 122 -6.94 3.68 -14.12
N SER A 123 -7.58 2.52 -14.16
CA SER A 123 -8.08 1.91 -15.40
C SER A 123 -9.14 2.75 -16.10
N GLU A 124 -8.81 3.24 -17.29
CA GLU A 124 -9.76 3.97 -18.15
C GLU A 124 -10.92 3.07 -18.60
N ARG A 125 -10.71 1.76 -18.69
CA ARG A 125 -11.76 0.80 -19.05
C ARG A 125 -12.78 0.60 -17.94
N GLU A 126 -12.40 0.83 -16.70
CA GLU A 126 -13.28 0.74 -15.55
C GLU A 126 -14.04 2.04 -15.27
N GLY A 127 -13.67 3.12 -15.96
CA GLY A 127 -14.29 4.43 -15.87
C GLY A 127 -13.29 5.57 -15.66
N GLY A 128 -12.00 5.26 -15.50
CA GLY A 128 -10.96 6.25 -15.27
C GLY A 128 -11.01 6.87 -13.87
N VAL A 129 -10.17 7.88 -13.67
CA VAL A 129 -9.99 8.50 -12.36
C VAL A 129 -11.24 9.21 -11.84
N ASP A 130 -12.06 9.75 -12.72
CA ASP A 130 -13.26 10.48 -12.30
C ASP A 130 -14.32 9.52 -11.77
N ASP A 131 -14.59 8.41 -12.45
CA ASP A 131 -15.49 7.37 -11.93
C ASP A 131 -14.92 6.68 -10.68
N PHE A 132 -13.59 6.62 -10.54
CA PHE A 132 -12.98 6.13 -9.30
C PHE A 132 -13.25 7.06 -8.13
N ARG A 133 -13.16 8.37 -8.32
CA ARG A 133 -13.51 9.36 -7.30
C ARG A 133 -15.00 9.31 -6.93
N ASP A 134 -15.87 9.21 -7.96
CA ASP A 134 -17.31 9.04 -7.74
C ASP A 134 -17.60 7.75 -6.93
N LEU A 135 -16.81 6.68 -7.14
CA LEU A 135 -16.90 5.47 -6.34
C LEU A 135 -16.53 5.73 -4.87
N LEU A 136 -15.46 6.50 -4.60
CA LEU A 136 -15.08 6.86 -3.22
C LEU A 136 -16.21 7.64 -2.53
N ASP A 137 -16.75 8.66 -3.20
CA ASP A 137 -17.84 9.48 -2.66
C ASP A 137 -19.06 8.61 -2.32
N VAL A 138 -19.47 7.74 -3.23
CA VAL A 138 -20.58 6.81 -2.99
C VAL A 138 -20.25 5.83 -1.87
N ALA A 139 -19.05 5.29 -1.82
CA ALA A 139 -18.66 4.34 -0.79
C ALA A 139 -18.75 4.96 0.61
N HIS A 140 -18.18 6.13 0.80
CA HIS A 140 -18.22 6.83 2.08
C HIS A 140 -19.64 7.26 2.49
N GLU A 141 -20.51 7.61 1.53
CA GLU A 141 -21.94 7.86 1.81
C GLU A 141 -22.66 6.63 2.42
N TYR A 142 -22.18 5.41 2.06
CA TYR A 142 -22.75 4.15 2.52
C TYR A 142 -21.87 3.41 3.54
N ASP A 143 -21.08 4.12 4.31
CA ASP A 143 -20.22 3.57 5.36
C ASP A 143 -19.35 2.41 4.84
N THR A 144 -18.72 2.63 3.70
CA THR A 144 -17.92 1.63 3.00
C THR A 144 -16.53 2.17 2.71
N GLU A 145 -15.53 1.41 3.12
CA GLU A 145 -14.14 1.70 2.86
C GLU A 145 -13.67 1.09 1.54
N ILE A 146 -12.87 1.83 0.79
CA ILE A 146 -12.29 1.40 -0.47
C ILE A 146 -10.78 1.25 -0.33
N GLY A 147 -10.29 0.10 -0.73
CA GLY A 147 -8.86 -0.14 -0.87
C GLY A 147 -8.50 -0.75 -2.21
N ILE A 148 -7.22 -0.75 -2.50
CA ILE A 148 -6.66 -1.35 -3.72
C ILE A 148 -5.66 -2.45 -3.39
N HIS A 149 -5.53 -3.38 -4.32
CA HIS A 149 -4.55 -4.44 -4.29
C HIS A 149 -3.33 -4.06 -5.12
N VAL A 150 -2.16 -4.10 -4.53
CA VAL A 150 -0.87 -3.78 -5.18
C VAL A 150 0.16 -4.83 -4.86
N ASN A 151 1.09 -5.08 -5.77
CA ASN A 151 2.31 -5.84 -5.52
C ASN A 151 3.50 -4.87 -5.49
N ALA A 152 4.24 -4.84 -4.38
CA ALA A 152 5.39 -3.96 -4.21
C ALA A 152 6.75 -4.68 -4.29
N GLN A 153 6.77 -5.96 -4.65
CA GLN A 153 7.98 -6.76 -4.80
C GLN A 153 8.37 -7.03 -6.24
N GLU A 154 7.43 -6.81 -7.16
CA GLU A 154 7.60 -7.14 -8.56
C GLU A 154 7.24 -5.97 -9.46
N ALA A 155 7.91 -5.90 -10.60
CA ALA A 155 7.66 -4.93 -11.65
C ALA A 155 7.45 -5.66 -12.98
N TYR A 156 6.55 -5.16 -13.79
CA TYR A 156 6.27 -5.70 -15.12
C TYR A 156 6.89 -4.84 -16.22
N PRO A 157 7.56 -5.45 -17.22
CA PRO A 157 8.26 -4.71 -18.26
C PRO A 157 7.38 -3.77 -19.11
N GLU A 158 6.08 -4.02 -19.18
CA GLU A 158 5.13 -3.18 -19.90
C GLU A 158 4.72 -1.91 -19.12
N ALA A 159 5.02 -1.83 -17.82
CA ALA A 159 4.76 -0.63 -17.04
C ALA A 159 5.60 0.56 -17.53
N ARG A 160 5.00 1.74 -17.63
CA ARG A 160 5.71 2.97 -18.03
C ARG A 160 6.80 3.37 -17.03
N SER A 161 6.61 3.03 -15.76
CA SER A 161 7.59 3.22 -14.68
C SER A 161 8.74 2.24 -14.71
N PHE A 162 8.67 1.17 -15.54
CA PHE A 162 9.69 0.13 -15.59
C PHE A 162 11.02 0.68 -16.14
N ASN A 163 12.09 0.33 -15.46
CA ASN A 163 13.45 0.57 -15.92
C ASN A 163 14.40 -0.51 -15.38
N ASP A 164 15.57 -0.65 -16.00
CA ASP A 164 16.53 -1.71 -15.67
C ASP A 164 17.18 -1.52 -14.30
N ASP A 165 17.21 -0.31 -13.75
CA ASP A 165 17.81 -0.03 -12.43
C ASP A 165 16.88 -0.47 -11.29
N MET A 166 15.56 -0.50 -11.53
CA MET A 166 14.59 -0.90 -10.53
C MET A 166 14.52 -2.41 -10.26
N ILE A 167 15.18 -3.23 -11.06
CA ILE A 167 15.10 -4.69 -10.95
C ILE A 167 16.41 -5.33 -10.51
N MET A 168 16.32 -6.48 -9.88
CA MET A 168 17.49 -7.28 -9.47
C MET A 168 18.32 -7.77 -10.66
N GLY A 169 17.68 -7.96 -11.80
CA GLY A 169 18.29 -8.33 -13.06
C GLY A 169 17.30 -9.01 -14.00
N PRO A 170 17.57 -9.01 -15.30
CA PRO A 170 16.65 -9.54 -16.32
C PRO A 170 16.40 -11.06 -16.20
N GLN A 171 17.26 -11.77 -15.48
CA GLN A 171 17.12 -13.22 -15.25
C GLN A 171 16.35 -13.57 -13.98
N GLN A 172 16.09 -12.59 -13.11
CA GLN A 172 15.34 -12.82 -11.89
C GLN A 172 13.86 -12.51 -12.13
N GLY A 173 13.15 -13.48 -12.65
CA GLY A 173 11.70 -13.44 -12.77
C GLY A 173 11.04 -13.58 -11.41
N GLY A 174 9.98 -12.84 -11.19
CA GLY A 174 9.03 -13.03 -10.11
C GLY A 174 7.92 -14.01 -10.52
N TRP A 175 6.76 -13.84 -9.91
CA TRP A 175 5.57 -14.60 -10.29
C TRP A 175 5.06 -14.14 -11.67
N GLY A 176 4.97 -15.04 -12.61
CA GLY A 176 4.47 -14.74 -13.95
C GLY A 176 3.09 -15.36 -14.15
N TRP A 177 2.03 -14.57 -13.94
CA TRP A 177 0.66 -15.01 -14.18
C TRP A 177 0.21 -14.70 -15.62
N LEU A 178 -0.02 -13.43 -15.92
CA LEU A 178 -0.37 -12.96 -17.26
C LEU A 178 0.86 -12.44 -18.00
N ASP A 179 1.73 -11.76 -17.31
CA ASP A 179 2.93 -11.12 -17.82
C ASP A 179 4.18 -11.61 -17.08
N GLN A 180 5.34 -11.37 -17.66
CA GLN A 180 6.60 -11.73 -17.02
C GLN A 180 7.04 -10.67 -16.02
N SER A 181 6.83 -10.92 -14.75
CA SER A 181 7.33 -10.05 -13.69
C SER A 181 8.85 -10.14 -13.51
N ARG A 182 9.40 -9.09 -12.90
CA ARG A 182 10.80 -9.00 -12.47
C ARG A 182 10.85 -8.60 -11.01
N VAL A 183 11.74 -9.21 -10.25
CA VAL A 183 11.92 -8.86 -8.83
C VAL A 183 12.51 -7.46 -8.71
N ILE A 184 11.88 -6.62 -7.89
CA ILE A 184 12.35 -5.25 -7.63
C ILE A 184 13.63 -5.28 -6.80
N ASN A 185 14.58 -4.43 -7.14
CA ASN A 185 15.78 -4.17 -6.36
C ASN A 185 15.44 -3.28 -5.17
N LYS A 186 15.25 -3.88 -4.01
CA LYS A 186 14.86 -3.19 -2.78
C LYS A 186 15.82 -2.07 -2.37
N ILE A 187 17.13 -2.27 -2.56
CA ILE A 187 18.14 -1.26 -2.21
C ILE A 187 17.96 -0.03 -3.08
N TRP A 188 17.75 -0.22 -4.37
CA TRP A 188 17.48 0.88 -5.28
C TRP A 188 16.14 1.56 -4.94
N ASP A 189 15.10 0.79 -4.73
CA ASP A 189 13.74 1.28 -4.47
C ASP A 189 13.68 2.14 -3.18
N LEU A 190 14.33 1.66 -2.11
CA LEU A 190 14.45 2.39 -0.86
C LEU A 190 15.38 3.61 -0.98
N GLY A 191 16.58 3.42 -1.53
CA GLY A 191 17.59 4.47 -1.60
C GLY A 191 17.20 5.64 -2.48
N THR A 192 16.38 5.41 -3.50
CA THR A 192 15.86 6.45 -4.41
C THR A 192 14.48 6.95 -4.00
N GLN A 193 13.86 6.34 -3.01
CA GLN A 193 12.46 6.55 -2.62
C GLN A 193 11.45 6.28 -3.76
N ALA A 194 11.83 5.46 -4.75
CA ALA A 194 11.02 5.24 -5.94
C ALA A 194 9.66 4.62 -5.59
N ARG A 195 9.61 3.67 -4.65
CA ARG A 195 8.36 3.09 -4.17
C ARG A 195 7.45 4.14 -3.52
N TYR A 196 7.99 4.97 -2.64
CA TYR A 196 7.22 6.03 -2.01
C TYR A 196 6.71 7.05 -3.04
N LYS A 197 7.52 7.38 -4.03
CA LYS A 197 7.09 8.25 -5.13
C LYS A 197 5.95 7.65 -5.94
N ARG A 198 5.96 6.34 -6.19
CA ARG A 198 4.84 5.65 -6.86
C ARG A 198 3.54 5.74 -6.04
N PHE A 199 3.60 5.60 -4.71
CA PHE A 199 2.44 5.82 -3.84
C PHE A 199 2.00 7.30 -3.84
N ALA A 200 2.95 8.23 -3.77
CA ALA A 200 2.63 9.66 -3.85
C ALA A 200 2.01 10.06 -5.20
N GLN A 201 2.42 9.42 -6.30
CA GLN A 201 1.77 9.59 -7.61
C GLN A 201 0.31 9.14 -7.59
N LEU A 202 0.04 7.97 -6.98
CA LEU A 202 -1.32 7.49 -6.82
C LEU A 202 -2.15 8.47 -5.98
N PHE A 203 -1.61 8.96 -4.87
CA PHE A 203 -2.27 9.96 -4.04
C PHE A 203 -2.59 11.23 -4.82
N ASP A 204 -1.62 11.75 -5.57
CA ASP A 204 -1.81 12.93 -6.42
C ASP A 204 -2.90 12.69 -7.46
N ARG A 205 -2.93 11.51 -8.07
CA ARG A 205 -3.91 11.15 -9.08
C ARG A 205 -5.33 11.09 -8.51
N ILE A 206 -5.50 10.51 -7.32
CA ILE A 206 -6.81 10.42 -6.66
C ILE A 206 -7.27 11.78 -6.18
N ASN A 207 -6.39 12.54 -5.50
CA ASN A 207 -6.76 13.72 -4.74
C ASN A 207 -6.47 15.05 -5.46
N ASN A 208 -5.95 14.99 -6.68
CA ASN A 208 -5.58 16.15 -7.48
C ASN A 208 -4.68 17.13 -6.70
N THR A 209 -3.62 16.59 -6.11
CA THR A 209 -2.62 17.31 -5.32
C THR A 209 -1.31 17.42 -6.09
N ASN A 210 -0.29 17.95 -5.45
CA ASN A 210 1.01 18.17 -6.07
C ASN A 210 2.13 17.77 -5.10
N LEU A 211 2.15 16.49 -4.69
CA LEU A 211 3.18 15.94 -3.80
C LEU A 211 4.50 15.64 -4.50
N LEU A 212 4.46 15.55 -5.82
CA LEU A 212 5.63 15.34 -6.65
C LEU A 212 5.80 16.46 -7.65
N SER A 213 7.04 16.87 -7.91
CA SER A 213 7.37 17.78 -8.98
C SER A 213 7.36 17.04 -10.35
N LEU A 214 6.22 16.49 -10.72
CA LEU A 214 5.99 15.81 -11.99
C LEU A 214 4.96 16.55 -12.82
N ASP A 215 5.11 16.44 -14.13
CA ASP A 215 4.16 17.00 -15.09
C ASP A 215 3.21 15.90 -15.55
N TRP A 216 2.07 15.79 -14.89
CA TRP A 216 1.04 14.81 -15.21
C TRP A 216 0.42 14.99 -16.60
N ASP A 217 0.37 16.24 -17.12
CA ASP A 217 -0.18 16.53 -18.44
C ASP A 217 0.66 15.89 -19.54
N LYS A 218 1.95 15.71 -19.29
CA LYS A 218 2.85 14.99 -20.19
C LYS A 218 2.83 13.48 -19.99
N GLY A 219 2.12 12.97 -18.99
CA GLY A 219 2.10 11.55 -18.66
C GLY A 219 3.46 11.02 -18.18
N GLU A 220 4.21 11.85 -17.47
CA GLU A 220 5.50 11.46 -16.89
C GLU A 220 5.29 10.70 -15.60
N TYR A 221 5.89 9.52 -15.52
CA TYR A 221 5.86 8.62 -14.38
C TYR A 221 7.22 8.56 -13.71
N VAL A 222 7.28 8.06 -12.47
CA VAL A 222 8.56 7.85 -11.81
C VAL A 222 9.38 6.82 -12.59
N LYS A 223 10.47 7.31 -13.17
CA LYS A 223 11.55 6.51 -13.73
C LYS A 223 12.82 6.93 -13.02
N ASP A 224 13.70 6.00 -12.73
CA ASP A 224 15.00 6.31 -12.14
C ASP A 224 14.93 7.30 -10.96
N SER A 225 13.89 7.17 -10.10
CA SER A 225 13.68 8.06 -8.95
C SER A 225 13.53 9.55 -9.30
N GLN A 226 13.09 9.87 -10.49
CA GLN A 226 12.83 11.26 -10.88
C GLN A 226 11.69 11.88 -10.08
N GLY A 227 11.64 13.20 -10.08
CA GLY A 227 10.71 14.01 -9.30
C GLY A 227 11.19 14.24 -7.85
N THR A 228 10.91 15.41 -7.34
CA THR A 228 11.17 15.76 -5.95
C THR A 228 9.91 15.51 -5.14
N LEU A 229 10.01 14.68 -4.13
CA LEU A 229 8.93 14.43 -3.19
C LEU A 229 8.75 15.64 -2.28
N ALA A 230 7.49 16.01 -2.01
CA ALA A 230 7.14 17.03 -1.05
C ALA A 230 7.68 16.72 0.35
N SER A 231 7.84 17.74 1.17
CA SER A 231 8.22 17.54 2.58
C SER A 231 7.13 16.82 3.37
N ALA A 232 7.50 16.24 4.49
CA ALA A 232 6.54 15.55 5.37
C ALA A 232 5.39 16.45 5.82
N ASP A 233 5.67 17.75 6.07
CA ASP A 233 4.63 18.72 6.46
C ASP A 233 3.66 19.02 5.30
N GLU A 234 4.15 19.11 4.07
CA GLU A 234 3.31 19.30 2.89
C GLU A 234 2.46 18.07 2.60
N ILE A 235 3.02 16.87 2.75
CA ILE A 235 2.29 15.60 2.63
C ILE A 235 1.18 15.56 3.69
N ALA A 236 1.50 15.81 4.95
CA ALA A 236 0.52 15.80 6.04
C ALA A 236 -0.61 16.83 5.82
N ALA A 237 -0.27 18.01 5.29
CA ALA A 237 -1.28 19.03 4.95
C ALA A 237 -2.18 18.57 3.80
N ALA A 238 -1.63 17.91 2.78
CA ALA A 238 -2.40 17.37 1.66
C ALA A 238 -3.32 16.23 2.10
N VAL A 239 -2.84 15.30 2.93
CA VAL A 239 -3.64 14.22 3.50
C VAL A 239 -4.81 14.75 4.32
N LYS A 240 -4.54 15.74 5.18
CA LYS A 240 -5.60 16.39 5.96
C LYS A 240 -6.64 17.07 5.07
N LYS A 241 -6.22 17.67 3.96
CA LYS A 241 -7.13 18.32 3.01
C LYS A 241 -7.97 17.28 2.24
N ALA A 242 -7.37 16.17 1.86
CA ALA A 242 -8.07 15.09 1.16
C ALA A 242 -9.21 14.51 2.02
N GLY A 243 -8.94 14.23 3.30
CA GLY A 243 -9.98 13.77 4.22
C GLY A 243 -10.75 12.57 3.67
N ALA A 244 -12.07 12.68 3.62
CA ALA A 244 -12.96 11.63 3.13
C ALA A 244 -12.94 11.44 1.60
N ASP A 245 -12.32 12.34 0.84
CA ASP A 245 -12.14 12.15 -0.60
C ASP A 245 -11.01 11.17 -0.92
N ASN A 246 -10.20 10.81 0.11
CA ASN A 246 -9.10 9.87 -0.03
C ASN A 246 -9.60 8.41 -0.02
N MET A 247 -8.80 7.52 -0.57
CA MET A 247 -8.96 6.08 -0.41
C MET A 247 -8.60 5.66 1.03
N ASP A 248 -9.06 4.48 1.49
CA ASP A 248 -8.95 4.09 2.90
C ASP A 248 -7.77 3.17 3.19
N PHE A 249 -7.47 2.21 2.30
CA PHE A 249 -6.41 1.25 2.56
C PHE A 249 -5.70 0.74 1.31
N ILE A 250 -4.49 0.23 1.51
CA ILE A 250 -3.73 -0.51 0.51
C ILE A 250 -3.49 -1.93 1.02
N TYR A 251 -3.82 -2.91 0.18
CA TYR A 251 -3.51 -4.30 0.40
C TYR A 251 -2.30 -4.70 -0.45
N LEU A 252 -1.23 -5.15 0.20
CA LEU A 252 -0.05 -5.66 -0.48
C LEU A 252 -0.14 -7.16 -0.70
N ASP A 253 -0.12 -7.54 -1.96
CA ASP A 253 -0.03 -8.92 -2.40
C ASP A 253 1.39 -9.45 -2.21
N VAL A 254 1.51 -10.74 -1.87
CA VAL A 254 2.76 -11.50 -1.72
C VAL A 254 3.90 -10.76 -0.98
N TRP A 255 3.58 -10.00 0.06
CA TRP A 255 4.57 -9.28 0.83
C TRP A 255 5.27 -10.19 1.85
N TYR A 256 6.44 -10.72 1.49
CA TYR A 256 7.23 -11.65 2.30
C TYR A 256 8.51 -10.99 2.85
N GLN A 257 8.36 -9.86 3.52
CA GLN A 257 9.51 -9.11 3.99
C GLN A 257 9.68 -9.21 5.51
N ASN A 258 10.90 -8.88 5.98
CA ASN A 258 11.18 -8.81 7.42
C ASN A 258 10.45 -7.62 8.08
N ALA A 259 10.43 -7.62 9.42
CA ALA A 259 9.72 -6.61 10.20
C ALA A 259 10.15 -5.18 9.87
N TRP A 260 11.45 -4.93 9.66
CA TRP A 260 11.94 -3.58 9.34
C TRP A 260 11.42 -3.09 7.98
N GLU A 261 11.46 -3.93 6.95
CA GLU A 261 10.96 -3.57 5.61
C GLU A 261 9.44 -3.39 5.62
N THR A 262 8.73 -4.22 6.38
CA THR A 262 7.28 -4.11 6.55
C THR A 262 6.90 -2.82 7.29
N ARG A 263 7.60 -2.50 8.37
CA ARG A 263 7.44 -1.24 9.08
C ARG A 263 7.63 -0.04 8.15
N ARG A 264 8.67 -0.06 7.33
CA ARG A 264 8.98 1.02 6.39
C ARG A 264 7.89 1.23 5.35
N ILE A 265 7.38 0.17 4.74
CA ILE A 265 6.29 0.33 3.74
C ILE A 265 4.99 0.74 4.41
N ALA A 266 4.70 0.25 5.62
CA ALA A 266 3.56 0.69 6.38
C ALA A 266 3.63 2.20 6.67
N GLU A 267 4.78 2.72 7.11
CA GLU A 267 4.98 4.15 7.33
C GLU A 267 4.78 4.99 6.06
N GLU A 268 5.29 4.52 4.91
CA GLU A 268 5.09 5.17 3.61
C GLU A 268 3.60 5.26 3.25
N ILE A 269 2.88 4.16 3.38
CA ILE A 269 1.44 4.07 3.10
C ILE A 269 0.64 4.92 4.08
N ASN A 270 0.92 4.79 5.38
CA ASN A 270 0.20 5.49 6.44
C ASN A 270 0.41 7.02 6.38
N SER A 271 1.58 7.48 5.92
CA SER A 271 1.85 8.91 5.75
C SER A 271 0.96 9.56 4.69
N LEU A 272 0.40 8.77 3.78
CA LEU A 272 -0.57 9.20 2.77
C LEU A 272 -2.03 9.04 3.22
N GLY A 273 -2.25 8.70 4.49
CA GLY A 273 -3.57 8.56 5.09
C GLY A 273 -4.23 7.20 4.86
N TRP A 274 -3.53 6.25 4.30
CA TRP A 274 -4.04 4.92 4.01
C TRP A 274 -3.62 3.90 5.08
N ARG A 275 -4.51 2.99 5.43
CA ARG A 275 -4.15 1.82 6.23
C ARG A 275 -3.37 0.83 5.37
N PHE A 276 -2.50 0.08 6.02
CA PHE A 276 -1.74 -0.99 5.41
C PHE A 276 -2.33 -2.34 5.77
N SER A 277 -2.59 -3.19 4.77
CA SER A 277 -2.95 -4.59 4.95
C SER A 277 -2.15 -5.48 4.01
N THR A 278 -2.03 -6.76 4.33
CA THR A 278 -1.26 -7.72 3.52
C THR A 278 -1.79 -9.13 3.67
N GLU A 279 -1.51 -9.96 2.65
CA GLU A 279 -1.87 -11.37 2.65
C GLU A 279 -1.08 -12.18 3.67
N PHE A 280 0.18 -11.81 3.91
CA PHE A 280 1.09 -12.54 4.80
C PHE A 280 1.75 -11.57 5.79
N PRO A 281 1.14 -11.30 6.93
CA PRO A 281 1.68 -10.32 7.87
C PRO A 281 3.02 -10.72 8.48
N TYR A 282 3.27 -12.02 8.69
CA TYR A 282 4.51 -12.53 9.30
C TYR A 282 5.03 -11.63 10.42
N GLU A 283 6.25 -11.10 10.26
CA GLU A 283 6.87 -10.19 11.22
C GLU A 283 6.25 -8.77 11.22
N GLY A 284 5.35 -8.49 10.28
CA GLY A 284 4.64 -7.22 10.14
C GLY A 284 3.26 -7.18 10.77
N GLU A 285 2.91 -8.15 11.60
CA GLU A 285 1.60 -8.24 12.25
C GLU A 285 1.24 -7.03 13.11
N TYR A 286 2.22 -6.27 13.58
CA TYR A 286 2.01 -5.06 14.37
C TYR A 286 2.00 -3.77 13.54
N ASP A 287 2.11 -3.87 12.22
CA ASP A 287 2.10 -2.73 11.30
C ASP A 287 0.94 -2.81 10.30
N SER A 288 0.23 -3.94 10.24
CA SER A 288 -0.90 -4.20 9.32
C SER A 288 -2.24 -4.27 10.04
N THR A 289 -3.28 -3.85 9.36
CA THR A 289 -4.68 -3.89 9.81
C THR A 289 -5.52 -4.82 8.94
#